data_1482fc41e48a7b832df01f7e2914c08e
#
_entry.id   1482fc41e48a7b832df01f7e2914c08e
#
_cell.length_a   1.000
_cell.length_b   1.000
_cell.length_c   1.000
_cell.angle_alpha   90.00
_cell.angle_beta   90.00
_cell.angle_gamma   90.00
#
_symmetry.space_group_name_H-M   'P 1'
#
loop_
_entity.id
_entity.type
_entity.pdbx_description
1 polymer ?
#
loop_
_entity_poly.entity_id
_entity_poly.type
_entity_poly.pdbx_seq_one_letter_code
_entity_poly.pdbx_strand_id
1 'polypeptide(L)'
;MLQYLHSSAKNQQIKPLERLRVGSWVRCERPNEDELAELLALGLDNDLLSDALDPHEVPRLEIDDDWTYLIARLPDTDDDFNDFTTPILFCLNKDYAVTLSRDSLGRLWQPFIDQARSRTDRPVELLVDMIDAISRQYQRRVAAINRQMRAATDNIHTLRVKDIATLAEYERKLNDYLDALIPMNWAVEKLLATSGLRLRADDKEDVEDLSIDLEQVIARCKSLLRTITNVRDSYRAVMDTRLNETIRLLTVITVALTIPTMIAGLFGMNVPVPGVNDPLMFWKITVVSIVAACALGGFFLRKR
;
A
#
# COMPACT_ATOMS: atom_id res chain seq x y z
N MET A 1 29.66 3.47 -2.41
CA MET A 1 30.28 4.55 -1.58
C MET A 1 30.35 4.10 -0.14
N LEU A 2 31.56 3.94 0.40
CA LEU A 2 31.80 3.50 1.77
C LEU A 2 32.21 4.69 2.64
N GLN A 3 31.61 4.83 3.83
CA GLN A 3 31.87 5.89 4.78
C GLN A 3 31.97 5.34 6.20
N TYR A 4 32.92 5.86 6.96
CA TYR A 4 33.02 5.61 8.39
C TYR A 4 32.44 6.78 9.16
N LEU A 5 31.51 6.52 10.04
CA LEU A 5 30.79 7.52 10.83
C LEU A 5 30.95 7.20 12.32
N HIS A 6 31.15 8.23 13.13
CA HIS A 6 31.35 8.03 14.57
C HIS A 6 30.68 9.10 15.42
N SER A 7 30.04 8.65 16.48
CA SER A 7 29.58 9.50 17.58
C SER A 7 29.82 8.80 18.93
N SER A 8 29.90 9.56 19.99
CA SER A 8 30.13 9.03 21.35
C SER A 8 29.37 9.83 22.39
N ALA A 9 29.34 9.35 23.66
CA ALA A 9 28.69 10.04 24.76
C ALA A 9 29.16 11.50 24.97
N LYS A 10 30.41 11.81 24.59
CA LYS A 10 30.95 13.17 24.68
C LYS A 10 30.60 14.06 23.50
N ASN A 11 30.35 13.46 22.34
CA ASN A 11 30.01 14.15 21.12
C ASN A 11 28.88 13.38 20.42
N GLN A 12 27.65 13.82 20.65
CA GLN A 12 26.45 13.18 20.11
C GLN A 12 26.26 13.40 18.59
N GLN A 13 27.04 14.27 17.98
CA GLN A 13 26.98 14.45 16.51
C GLN A 13 27.73 13.32 15.80
N ILE A 14 27.05 12.68 14.85
CA ILE A 14 27.64 11.70 13.95
C ILE A 14 28.56 12.46 12.98
N LYS A 15 29.86 12.13 12.99
CA LYS A 15 30.87 12.77 12.14
C LYS A 15 31.59 11.73 11.28
N PRO A 16 31.97 12.08 10.05
CA PRO A 16 32.77 11.20 9.22
C PRO A 16 34.21 11.06 9.80
N LEU A 17 34.75 9.87 9.62
CA LEU A 17 36.15 9.54 9.93
C LEU A 17 36.90 9.19 8.65
N GLU A 18 38.20 9.42 8.64
CA GLU A 18 39.09 9.01 7.55
C GLU A 18 39.48 7.52 7.62
N ARG A 19 39.40 6.91 8.79
CA ARG A 19 39.74 5.50 9.04
C ARG A 19 38.76 4.86 10.01
N LEU A 20 38.59 3.55 9.85
CA LEU A 20 37.80 2.75 10.74
C LEU A 20 38.32 2.81 12.19
N ARG A 21 37.40 2.93 13.14
CA ARG A 21 37.68 2.95 14.59
C ARG A 21 36.59 2.14 15.29
N VAL A 22 36.96 1.47 16.41
CA VAL A 22 35.98 0.81 17.29
C VAL A 22 34.87 1.79 17.70
N GLY A 23 33.64 1.34 17.62
CA GLY A 23 32.44 2.16 17.84
C GLY A 23 32.02 2.98 16.63
N SER A 24 32.51 2.65 15.42
CA SER A 24 32.07 3.31 14.19
C SER A 24 30.85 2.63 13.58
N TRP A 25 30.04 3.43 12.90
CA TRP A 25 29.09 2.98 11.92
C TRP A 25 29.72 3.02 10.54
N VAL A 26 29.79 1.85 9.88
CA VAL A 26 30.26 1.69 8.50
C VAL A 26 29.04 1.73 7.58
N ARG A 27 28.91 2.79 6.80
CA ARG A 27 27.83 2.97 5.85
C ARG A 27 28.34 2.66 4.44
N CYS A 28 27.77 1.65 3.80
CA CYS A 28 28.09 1.25 2.44
C CYS A 28 26.85 1.30 1.56
N GLU A 29 26.83 2.17 0.56
CA GLU A 29 25.75 2.34 -0.39
C GLU A 29 26.29 2.23 -1.81
N ARG A 30 25.58 1.46 -2.67
CA ARG A 30 26.01 1.20 -4.05
C ARG A 30 27.49 0.74 -4.09
N PRO A 31 27.80 -0.39 -3.41
CA PRO A 31 29.17 -0.83 -3.30
C PRO A 31 29.79 -1.14 -4.66
N ASN A 32 31.08 -0.87 -4.79
CA ASN A 32 31.93 -1.44 -5.82
C ASN A 32 32.63 -2.69 -5.29
N GLU A 33 33.40 -3.40 -6.14
CA GLU A 33 34.11 -4.63 -5.76
C GLU A 33 35.15 -4.39 -4.65
N ASP A 34 35.86 -3.27 -4.68
CA ASP A 34 36.84 -2.91 -3.66
C ASP A 34 36.18 -2.65 -2.30
N GLU A 35 35.07 -1.96 -2.28
CA GLU A 35 34.28 -1.69 -1.06
C GLU A 35 33.67 -2.95 -0.47
N LEU A 36 33.24 -3.91 -1.30
CA LEU A 36 32.80 -5.24 -0.84
C LEU A 36 33.97 -6.05 -0.28
N ALA A 37 35.14 -6.02 -0.92
CA ALA A 37 36.34 -6.68 -0.41
C ALA A 37 36.76 -6.11 0.95
N GLU A 38 36.57 -4.81 1.18
CA GLU A 38 36.83 -4.17 2.48
C GLU A 38 35.85 -4.65 3.56
N LEU A 39 34.57 -4.83 3.24
CA LEU A 39 33.57 -5.42 4.15
C LEU A 39 33.90 -6.89 4.47
N LEU A 40 34.31 -7.68 3.48
CA LEU A 40 34.76 -9.05 3.70
C LEU A 40 36.01 -9.12 4.59
N ALA A 41 36.92 -8.17 4.45
CA ALA A 41 38.11 -8.07 5.31
C ALA A 41 37.78 -7.74 6.78
N LEU A 42 36.60 -7.20 7.05
CA LEU A 42 36.07 -7.03 8.41
C LEU A 42 35.50 -8.33 9.01
N GLY A 43 35.44 -9.41 8.24
CA GLY A 43 34.89 -10.71 8.65
C GLY A 43 33.39 -10.86 8.42
N LEU A 44 32.80 -10.08 7.52
CA LEU A 44 31.39 -10.26 7.13
C LEU A 44 31.23 -11.42 6.15
N ASP A 45 30.10 -12.10 6.22
CA ASP A 45 29.79 -13.23 5.36
C ASP A 45 29.45 -12.77 3.93
N ASN A 46 30.05 -13.43 2.94
CA ASN A 46 29.90 -13.07 1.52
C ASN A 46 28.50 -13.35 0.96
N ASP A 47 27.86 -14.43 1.41
CA ASP A 47 26.54 -14.80 0.90
C ASP A 47 25.48 -13.80 1.41
N LEU A 48 25.56 -13.39 2.68
CA LEU A 48 24.69 -12.40 3.27
C LEU A 48 24.90 -10.99 2.67
N LEU A 49 26.14 -10.64 2.30
CA LEU A 49 26.40 -9.39 1.57
C LEU A 49 25.78 -9.45 0.16
N SER A 50 25.86 -10.60 -0.53
CA SER A 50 25.24 -10.80 -1.84
C SER A 50 23.72 -10.74 -1.78
N ASP A 51 23.11 -11.41 -0.79
CA ASP A 51 21.67 -11.42 -0.57
C ASP A 51 21.13 -9.98 -0.34
N ALA A 52 21.85 -9.18 0.42
CA ALA A 52 21.47 -7.78 0.67
C ALA A 52 21.41 -6.91 -0.60
N LEU A 53 22.06 -7.33 -1.67
CA LEU A 53 22.06 -6.66 -2.96
C LEU A 53 20.97 -7.19 -3.92
N ASP A 54 20.29 -8.30 -3.56
CA ASP A 54 19.12 -8.79 -4.29
C ASP A 54 17.91 -7.88 -3.99
N PRO A 55 17.29 -7.24 -5.00
CA PRO A 55 16.12 -6.38 -4.80
C PRO A 55 14.89 -7.11 -4.20
N HIS A 56 14.86 -8.44 -4.31
CA HIS A 56 13.73 -9.27 -3.85
C HIS A 56 13.97 -9.93 -2.50
N GLU A 57 15.10 -9.65 -1.86
CA GLU A 57 15.46 -10.29 -0.60
C GLU A 57 14.44 -10.02 0.51
N VAL A 58 14.17 -11.06 1.33
CA VAL A 58 13.15 -11.04 2.37
C VAL A 58 13.77 -10.70 3.73
N PRO A 59 13.12 -9.84 4.53
CA PRO A 59 13.61 -9.51 5.86
C PRO A 59 13.78 -10.76 6.74
N ARG A 60 14.95 -10.87 7.38
CA ARG A 60 15.28 -11.95 8.31
C ARG A 60 16.44 -11.57 9.22
N LEU A 61 16.56 -12.33 10.32
CA LEU A 61 17.68 -12.25 11.24
C LEU A 61 18.51 -13.54 11.14
N GLU A 62 19.81 -13.36 10.91
CA GLU A 62 20.80 -14.42 10.95
C GLU A 62 21.93 -14.09 11.92
N ILE A 63 22.57 -15.14 12.47
CA ILE A 63 23.72 -15.00 13.34
C ILE A 63 24.77 -15.94 12.83
N ASP A 64 25.91 -15.40 12.52
CA ASP A 64 27.07 -16.13 12.07
C ASP A 64 28.31 -15.63 12.82
N ASP A 65 29.01 -16.55 13.48
CA ASP A 65 30.15 -16.26 14.35
C ASP A 65 29.89 -15.11 15.35
N ASP A 66 30.68 -14.04 15.25
CA ASP A 66 30.57 -12.84 16.12
C ASP A 66 29.62 -11.78 15.56
N TRP A 67 29.01 -12.02 14.39
CA TRP A 67 28.15 -11.06 13.73
C TRP A 67 26.67 -11.43 13.81
N THR A 68 25.84 -10.42 13.98
CA THR A 68 24.38 -10.50 13.83
C THR A 68 23.97 -9.71 12.61
N TYR A 69 23.28 -10.36 11.69
CA TYR A 69 22.81 -9.83 10.42
C TYR A 69 21.30 -9.68 10.45
N LEU A 70 20.83 -8.48 10.22
CA LEU A 70 19.40 -8.19 10.05
C LEU A 70 19.18 -7.62 8.67
N ILE A 71 18.47 -8.35 7.82
CA ILE A 71 17.94 -7.81 6.57
C ILE A 71 16.58 -7.19 6.87
N ALA A 72 16.43 -5.92 6.53
CA ALA A 72 15.17 -5.19 6.59
C ALA A 72 14.82 -4.66 5.21
N ARG A 73 13.60 -4.17 5.04
CA ARG A 73 13.20 -3.45 3.83
C ARG A 73 12.68 -2.08 4.20
N LEU A 74 13.03 -1.09 3.42
CA LEU A 74 12.56 0.28 3.63
C LEU A 74 11.72 0.73 2.42
N PRO A 75 10.72 1.59 2.64
CA PRO A 75 9.93 2.13 1.55
C PRO A 75 10.71 3.23 0.86
N ASP A 76 10.81 3.16 -0.46
CA ASP A 76 11.44 4.18 -1.30
C ASP A 76 10.51 4.57 -2.45
N THR A 77 10.94 5.52 -3.25
CA THR A 77 10.19 6.03 -4.40
C THR A 77 11.17 6.20 -5.54
N ASP A 78 10.86 5.60 -6.69
CA ASP A 78 11.66 5.75 -7.91
C ASP A 78 11.55 7.15 -8.53
N ASP A 79 12.28 7.39 -9.62
CA ASP A 79 12.27 8.67 -10.34
C ASP A 79 10.91 8.95 -11.01
N ASP A 80 10.11 7.91 -11.28
CA ASP A 80 8.75 7.99 -11.81
C ASP A 80 7.67 8.12 -10.72
N PHE A 81 8.08 8.36 -9.47
CA PHE A 81 7.22 8.46 -8.28
C PHE A 81 6.44 7.18 -7.93
N ASN A 82 6.90 6.02 -8.38
CA ASN A 82 6.35 4.75 -7.92
C ASN A 82 6.95 4.36 -6.57
N ASP A 83 6.10 4.00 -5.62
CA ASP A 83 6.53 3.47 -4.34
C ASP A 83 6.93 2.00 -4.49
N PHE A 84 8.09 1.65 -3.93
CA PHE A 84 8.60 0.28 -3.82
C PHE A 84 9.28 0.07 -2.47
N THR A 85 9.74 -1.14 -2.19
CA THR A 85 10.57 -1.40 -1.02
C THR A 85 11.91 -1.95 -1.46
N THR A 86 12.98 -1.45 -0.83
CA THR A 86 14.35 -1.89 -1.11
C THR A 86 14.99 -2.52 0.13
N PRO A 87 15.79 -3.60 -0.02
CA PRO A 87 16.46 -4.22 1.10
C PRO A 87 17.60 -3.37 1.63
N ILE A 88 17.87 -3.52 2.91
CA ILE A 88 19.03 -3.01 3.62
C ILE A 88 19.51 -4.06 4.60
N LEU A 89 20.79 -4.30 4.64
CA LEU A 89 21.43 -5.17 5.60
C LEU A 89 22.04 -4.33 6.72
N PHE A 90 21.78 -4.77 7.94
CA PHE A 90 22.43 -4.32 9.16
C PHE A 90 23.29 -5.46 9.69
N CYS A 91 24.59 -5.23 9.86
CA CYS A 91 25.49 -6.17 10.50
C CYS A 91 26.02 -5.54 11.78
N LEU A 92 25.91 -6.26 12.87
CA LEU A 92 26.27 -5.79 14.20
C LEU A 92 27.21 -6.78 14.87
N ASN A 93 28.25 -6.25 15.48
CA ASN A 93 29.01 -6.96 16.50
C ASN A 93 29.27 -6.03 17.71
N LYS A 94 30.13 -6.44 18.64
CA LYS A 94 30.47 -5.64 19.85
C LYS A 94 31.18 -4.32 19.52
N ASP A 95 31.86 -4.23 18.36
CA ASP A 95 32.78 -3.17 18.01
C ASP A 95 32.25 -2.24 16.90
N TYR A 96 31.38 -2.77 16.02
CA TYR A 96 30.92 -2.06 14.82
C TYR A 96 29.44 -2.27 14.54
N ALA A 97 28.85 -1.28 13.89
CA ALA A 97 27.62 -1.40 13.14
C ALA A 97 27.93 -1.17 11.66
N VAL A 98 27.43 -2.02 10.79
CA VAL A 98 27.58 -1.89 9.33
C VAL A 98 26.21 -1.82 8.71
N THR A 99 26.02 -0.94 7.73
CA THR A 99 24.83 -0.93 6.88
C THR A 99 25.23 -1.05 5.43
N LEU A 100 24.61 -1.98 4.71
CA LEU A 100 24.82 -2.20 3.30
C LEU A 100 23.49 -2.05 2.55
N SER A 101 23.48 -1.29 1.47
CA SER A 101 22.35 -1.15 0.58
C SER A 101 22.76 -1.06 -0.88
N ARG A 102 21.90 -1.65 -1.73
CA ARG A 102 22.03 -1.57 -3.19
C ARG A 102 21.86 -0.15 -3.71
N ASP A 103 20.94 0.62 -3.08
CA ASP A 103 20.58 1.96 -3.52
C ASP A 103 21.11 3.02 -2.56
N SER A 104 21.12 4.28 -3.02
CA SER A 104 21.52 5.39 -2.16
C SER A 104 20.34 5.77 -1.25
N LEU A 105 20.57 5.73 0.05
CA LEU A 105 19.59 6.02 1.10
C LEU A 105 19.78 7.42 1.72
N GLY A 106 20.39 8.33 0.99
CA GLY A 106 20.68 9.68 1.49
C GLY A 106 19.46 10.43 2.01
N ARG A 107 18.28 10.22 1.42
CA ARG A 107 17.01 10.80 1.89
C ARG A 107 16.59 10.29 3.27
N LEU A 108 16.98 9.07 3.62
CA LEU A 108 16.73 8.48 4.94
C LEU A 108 17.81 8.90 5.95
N TRP A 109 19.07 8.71 5.56
CA TRP A 109 20.19 8.85 6.50
C TRP A 109 20.59 10.29 6.77
N GLN A 110 20.44 11.22 5.81
CA GLN A 110 20.82 12.59 6.06
C GLN A 110 20.03 13.23 7.21
N PRO A 111 18.68 13.14 7.25
CA PRO A 111 17.93 13.63 8.41
C PRO A 111 18.26 12.89 9.70
N PHE A 112 18.55 11.58 9.61
CA PHE A 112 18.97 10.78 10.76
C PHE A 112 20.31 11.25 11.34
N ILE A 113 21.31 11.50 10.48
CA ILE A 113 22.63 12.00 10.87
C ILE A 113 22.53 13.42 11.44
N ASP A 114 21.74 14.28 10.81
CA ASP A 114 21.60 15.69 11.21
C ASP A 114 20.88 15.86 12.56
N GLN A 115 19.91 14.98 12.87
CA GLN A 115 19.17 15.01 14.13
C GLN A 115 19.98 14.46 15.32
N ALA A 116 21.04 13.73 15.05
CA ALA A 116 22.08 13.19 15.92
C ALA A 116 21.68 12.99 17.40
N ARG A 117 20.88 11.94 17.64
CA ARG A 117 20.62 11.45 19.00
C ARG A 117 21.26 10.08 19.24
N SER A 118 21.61 9.38 18.17
CA SER A 118 22.07 8.00 18.21
C SER A 118 23.57 7.91 18.40
N ARG A 119 23.97 6.93 19.17
CA ARG A 119 25.38 6.66 19.48
C ARG A 119 25.90 5.51 18.64
N THR A 120 26.91 5.74 17.81
CA THR A 120 27.52 4.69 16.98
C THR A 120 28.35 3.69 17.81
N ASP A 121 28.80 4.09 19.01
CA ASP A 121 29.49 3.21 19.96
C ASP A 121 28.56 2.27 20.75
N ARG A 122 27.25 2.26 20.39
CA ARG A 122 26.22 1.33 20.86
C ARG A 122 25.48 0.72 19.66
N PRO A 123 25.99 -0.36 19.09
CA PRO A 123 25.45 -0.92 17.86
C PRO A 123 23.97 -1.29 17.92
N VAL A 124 23.49 -1.81 19.05
CA VAL A 124 22.07 -2.19 19.21
C VAL A 124 21.17 -0.97 19.29
N GLU A 125 21.50 0.02 20.12
CA GLU A 125 20.77 1.29 20.22
C GLU A 125 20.69 1.97 18.82
N LEU A 126 21.81 1.97 18.10
CA LEU A 126 21.88 2.52 16.74
C LEU A 126 20.96 1.74 15.77
N LEU A 127 20.95 0.41 15.82
CA LEU A 127 20.06 -0.42 15.03
C LEU A 127 18.58 -0.09 15.28
N VAL A 128 18.18 -0.03 16.56
CA VAL A 128 16.80 0.28 16.96
C VAL A 128 16.39 1.65 16.43
N ASP A 129 17.23 2.67 16.62
CA ASP A 129 16.97 4.00 16.10
C ASP A 129 16.83 4.04 14.58
N MET A 130 17.65 3.26 13.86
CA MET A 130 17.59 3.15 12.40
C MET A 130 16.31 2.47 11.91
N ILE A 131 15.90 1.37 12.56
CA ILE A 131 14.66 0.68 12.19
C ILE A 131 13.45 1.51 12.58
N ASP A 132 13.49 2.23 13.70
CA ASP A 132 12.43 3.20 14.05
C ASP A 132 12.31 4.31 12.99
N ALA A 133 13.43 4.82 12.47
CA ALA A 133 13.41 5.79 11.38
C ALA A 133 12.75 5.20 10.11
N ILE A 134 12.97 3.92 9.80
CA ILE A 134 12.31 3.18 8.72
C ILE A 134 10.81 3.02 9.01
N SER A 135 10.45 2.59 10.23
CA SER A 135 9.06 2.44 10.67
C SER A 135 8.28 3.74 10.52
N ARG A 136 8.86 4.85 10.94
CA ARG A 136 8.25 6.19 10.77
C ARG A 136 8.02 6.56 9.30
N GLN A 137 8.85 6.10 8.38
CA GLN A 137 8.60 6.32 6.94
C GLN A 137 7.39 5.52 6.46
N TYR A 138 7.26 4.25 6.84
CA TYR A 138 6.05 3.47 6.57
C TYR A 138 4.81 4.15 7.15
N GLN A 139 4.86 4.58 8.40
CA GLN A 139 3.74 5.30 9.05
C GLN A 139 3.30 6.52 8.25
N ARG A 140 4.25 7.34 7.77
CA ARG A 140 3.95 8.55 6.97
C ARG A 140 3.29 8.18 5.64
N ARG A 141 3.77 7.16 4.93
CA ARG A 141 3.21 6.70 3.64
C ARG A 141 1.81 6.10 3.83
N VAL A 142 1.64 5.24 4.82
CA VAL A 142 0.33 4.66 5.17
C VAL A 142 -0.67 5.75 5.57
N ALA A 143 -0.24 6.76 6.34
CA ALA A 143 -1.08 7.90 6.68
C ALA A 143 -1.44 8.75 5.44
N ALA A 144 -0.54 8.89 4.47
CA ALA A 144 -0.81 9.58 3.20
C ALA A 144 -1.86 8.81 2.37
N ILE A 145 -1.71 7.50 2.22
CA ILE A 145 -2.70 6.64 1.55
C ILE A 145 -4.07 6.77 2.22
N ASN A 146 -4.13 6.72 3.57
CA ASN A 146 -5.39 6.88 4.31
C ASN A 146 -6.07 8.23 4.01
N ARG A 147 -5.31 9.33 3.99
CA ARG A 147 -5.87 10.66 3.68
C ARG A 147 -6.39 10.73 2.25
N GLN A 148 -5.62 10.24 1.28
CA GLN A 148 -6.01 10.23 -0.13
C GLN A 148 -7.23 9.34 -0.38
N MET A 149 -7.26 8.16 0.23
CA MET A 149 -8.38 7.24 0.16
C MET A 149 -9.67 7.88 0.72
N ARG A 150 -9.60 8.51 1.91
CA ARG A 150 -10.76 9.20 2.48
C ARG A 150 -11.28 10.29 1.55
N ALA A 151 -10.39 11.15 1.03
CA ALA A 151 -10.77 12.22 0.11
C ALA A 151 -11.43 11.67 -1.19
N ALA A 152 -10.98 10.50 -1.68
CA ALA A 152 -11.56 9.85 -2.85
C ALA A 152 -12.91 9.19 -2.56
N THR A 153 -13.17 8.73 -1.31
CA THR A 153 -14.33 7.92 -0.95
C THR A 153 -15.42 8.64 -0.17
N ASP A 154 -15.26 9.95 0.07
CA ASP A 154 -16.24 10.77 0.83
C ASP A 154 -17.67 10.66 0.26
N ASN A 155 -17.82 10.40 -1.04
CA ASN A 155 -19.12 10.18 -1.66
C ASN A 155 -19.09 9.03 -2.66
N ILE A 156 -19.54 7.85 -2.22
CA ILE A 156 -19.60 6.62 -3.02
C ILE A 156 -20.42 6.80 -4.30
N HIS A 157 -21.45 7.66 -4.29
CA HIS A 157 -22.31 7.88 -5.46
C HIS A 157 -21.63 8.65 -6.59
N THR A 158 -20.53 9.36 -6.33
CA THR A 158 -19.76 10.13 -7.30
C THR A 158 -18.47 9.45 -7.74
N LEU A 159 -18.15 8.29 -7.17
CA LEU A 159 -16.98 7.50 -7.55
C LEU A 159 -17.00 7.15 -9.04
N ARG A 160 -15.85 7.31 -9.68
CA ARG A 160 -15.61 6.99 -11.09
C ARG A 160 -14.74 5.74 -11.20
N VAL A 161 -14.73 5.14 -12.38
CA VAL A 161 -13.86 3.97 -12.67
C VAL A 161 -12.39 4.25 -12.37
N LYS A 162 -11.89 5.46 -12.64
CA LYS A 162 -10.52 5.87 -12.33
C LYS A 162 -10.22 5.85 -10.81
N ASP A 163 -11.20 6.18 -9.98
CA ASP A 163 -11.02 6.20 -8.52
C ASP A 163 -10.88 4.76 -7.99
N ILE A 164 -11.58 3.81 -8.61
CA ILE A 164 -11.44 2.36 -8.34
C ILE A 164 -10.05 1.85 -8.75
N ALA A 165 -9.50 2.32 -9.88
CA ALA A 165 -8.13 1.99 -10.30
C ALA A 165 -7.10 2.51 -9.29
N THR A 166 -7.30 3.72 -8.77
CA THR A 166 -6.45 4.28 -7.71
C THR A 166 -6.52 3.48 -6.40
N LEU A 167 -7.73 2.99 -6.03
CA LEU A 167 -7.87 2.10 -4.87
C LEU A 167 -7.10 0.77 -5.06
N ALA A 168 -7.09 0.21 -6.27
CA ALA A 168 -6.30 -0.98 -6.56
C ALA A 168 -4.78 -0.73 -6.47
N GLU A 169 -4.32 0.47 -6.83
CA GLU A 169 -2.93 0.87 -6.64
C GLU A 169 -2.57 0.97 -5.15
N TYR A 170 -3.46 1.56 -4.33
CA TYR A 170 -3.25 1.59 -2.88
C TYR A 170 -3.27 0.19 -2.25
N GLU A 171 -4.14 -0.70 -2.73
CA GLU A 171 -4.18 -2.10 -2.32
C GLU A 171 -2.84 -2.78 -2.58
N ARG A 172 -2.25 -2.60 -3.77
CA ARG A 172 -0.93 -3.13 -4.11
C ARG A 172 0.16 -2.58 -3.19
N LYS A 173 0.24 -1.25 -3.01
CA LYS A 173 1.24 -0.60 -2.13
C LYS A 173 1.16 -1.09 -0.69
N LEU A 174 -0.06 -1.25 -0.15
CA LEU A 174 -0.26 -1.73 1.20
C LEU A 174 0.14 -3.20 1.37
N ASN A 175 -0.07 -4.04 0.35
CA ASN A 175 0.42 -5.41 0.35
C ASN A 175 1.95 -5.46 0.28
N ASP A 176 2.58 -4.68 -0.60
CA ASP A 176 4.04 -4.57 -0.68
C ASP A 176 4.66 -4.14 0.67
N TYR A 177 3.96 -3.25 1.41
CA TYR A 177 4.40 -2.86 2.75
C TYR A 177 4.21 -3.97 3.77
N LEU A 178 3.13 -4.76 3.70
CA LEU A 178 2.94 -5.90 4.60
C LEU A 178 3.96 -7.00 4.34
N ASP A 179 4.30 -7.26 3.08
CA ASP A 179 5.31 -8.25 2.70
C ASP A 179 6.72 -7.87 3.22
N ALA A 180 6.96 -6.58 3.42
CA ALA A 180 8.18 -6.09 4.05
C ALA A 180 8.10 -6.06 5.58
N LEU A 181 7.00 -5.54 6.14
CA LEU A 181 6.87 -5.25 7.58
C LEU A 181 6.67 -6.50 8.43
N ILE A 182 5.91 -7.50 7.93
CA ILE A 182 5.62 -8.71 8.72
C ILE A 182 6.89 -9.51 9.00
N PRO A 183 7.71 -9.87 7.98
CA PRO A 183 8.96 -10.57 8.24
C PRO A 183 9.96 -9.72 9.03
N MET A 184 9.99 -8.39 8.81
CA MET A 184 10.85 -7.47 9.57
C MET A 184 10.48 -7.48 11.06
N ASN A 185 9.19 -7.48 11.41
CA ASN A 185 8.76 -7.56 12.80
C ASN A 185 9.21 -8.90 13.44
N TRP A 186 9.02 -10.01 12.74
CA TRP A 186 9.51 -11.32 13.23
C TRP A 186 11.03 -11.35 13.44
N ALA A 187 11.79 -10.68 12.55
CA ALA A 187 13.23 -10.58 12.70
C ALA A 187 13.63 -9.73 13.93
N VAL A 188 12.89 -8.64 14.21
CA VAL A 188 13.07 -7.82 15.41
C VAL A 188 12.70 -8.60 16.68
N GLU A 189 11.60 -9.34 16.70
CA GLU A 189 11.22 -10.21 17.83
C GLU A 189 12.27 -11.31 18.09
N LYS A 190 12.80 -11.90 17.02
CA LYS A 190 13.86 -12.91 17.12
C LYS A 190 15.13 -12.33 17.74
N LEU A 191 15.41 -11.04 17.56
CA LEU A 191 16.54 -10.36 18.19
C LEU A 191 16.46 -10.40 19.72
N LEU A 192 15.24 -10.29 20.31
CA LEU A 192 15.01 -10.40 21.75
C LEU A 192 15.32 -11.80 22.31
N ALA A 193 15.03 -12.82 21.53
CA ALA A 193 15.23 -14.22 21.91
C ALA A 193 16.68 -14.68 21.76
N THR A 194 17.52 -13.88 21.12
CA THR A 194 18.87 -14.27 20.73
C THR A 194 19.89 -14.01 21.84
N SER A 195 20.71 -15.02 22.13
CA SER A 195 21.82 -14.92 23.09
C SER A 195 23.13 -14.36 22.50
N GLY A 196 23.20 -14.19 21.18
CA GLY A 196 24.42 -13.73 20.47
C GLY A 196 24.79 -12.28 20.77
N LEU A 197 23.80 -11.40 20.79
CA LEU A 197 23.96 -10.02 21.25
C LEU A 197 23.67 -9.94 22.76
N ARG A 198 24.62 -9.45 23.53
CA ARG A 198 24.41 -9.16 24.98
C ARG A 198 23.55 -7.91 25.11
N LEU A 199 22.24 -8.05 24.91
CA LEU A 199 21.27 -6.96 25.10
C LEU A 199 21.26 -6.55 26.58
N ARG A 200 21.36 -5.25 26.83
CA ARG A 200 21.12 -4.64 28.14
C ARG A 200 19.61 -4.61 28.41
N ALA A 201 19.21 -4.33 29.63
CA ALA A 201 17.80 -4.20 29.97
C ALA A 201 17.12 -3.09 29.16
N ASP A 202 17.78 -1.94 29.01
CA ASP A 202 17.31 -0.81 28.22
C ASP A 202 17.15 -1.18 26.74
N ASP A 203 18.15 -1.88 26.15
CA ASP A 203 18.12 -2.33 24.75
C ASP A 203 16.92 -3.27 24.49
N LYS A 204 16.54 -4.10 25.46
CA LYS A 204 15.38 -5.00 25.33
C LYS A 204 14.07 -4.23 25.31
N GLU A 205 13.91 -3.24 26.18
CA GLU A 205 12.73 -2.37 26.24
C GLU A 205 12.59 -1.61 24.90
N ASP A 206 13.68 -1.05 24.40
CA ASP A 206 13.69 -0.33 23.10
C ASP A 206 13.31 -1.24 21.92
N VAL A 207 13.76 -2.51 21.91
CA VAL A 207 13.41 -3.49 20.84
C VAL A 207 11.94 -3.96 20.99
N GLU A 208 11.43 -4.13 22.22
CA GLU A 208 10.02 -4.45 22.46
C GLU A 208 9.12 -3.31 22.00
N ASP A 209 9.44 -2.06 22.32
CA ASP A 209 8.70 -0.88 21.87
C ASP A 209 8.71 -0.77 20.34
N LEU A 210 9.85 -1.02 19.71
CA LEU A 210 9.98 -1.04 18.26
C LEU A 210 9.07 -2.11 17.62
N SER A 211 9.01 -3.31 18.19
CA SER A 211 8.12 -4.38 17.70
C SER A 211 6.65 -3.95 17.81
N ILE A 212 6.24 -3.33 18.90
CA ILE A 212 4.89 -2.79 19.08
C ILE A 212 4.57 -1.74 18.01
N ASP A 213 5.51 -0.85 17.73
CA ASP A 213 5.34 0.18 16.70
C ASP A 213 5.18 -0.42 15.29
N LEU A 214 5.97 -1.44 14.96
CA LEU A 214 5.84 -2.18 13.70
C LEU A 214 4.48 -2.89 13.60
N GLU A 215 4.02 -3.55 14.67
CA GLU A 215 2.71 -4.17 14.73
C GLU A 215 1.57 -3.16 14.50
N GLN A 216 1.67 -1.96 15.06
CA GLN A 216 0.69 -0.90 14.85
C GLN A 216 0.62 -0.49 13.38
N VAL A 217 1.77 -0.39 12.68
CA VAL A 217 1.78 -0.08 11.24
C VAL A 217 1.16 -1.21 10.43
N ILE A 218 1.51 -2.48 10.74
CA ILE A 218 0.94 -3.68 10.12
C ILE A 218 -0.59 -3.71 10.31
N ALA A 219 -1.07 -3.49 11.52
CA ALA A 219 -2.50 -3.45 11.83
C ALA A 219 -3.21 -2.35 11.04
N ARG A 220 -2.57 -1.19 10.87
CA ARG A 220 -3.11 -0.08 10.09
C ARG A 220 -3.18 -0.40 8.60
N CYS A 221 -2.16 -1.03 8.01
CA CYS A 221 -2.19 -1.52 6.63
C CYS A 221 -3.35 -2.49 6.41
N LYS A 222 -3.48 -3.52 7.29
CA LYS A 222 -4.59 -4.49 7.25
C LYS A 222 -5.97 -3.82 7.36
N SER A 223 -6.09 -2.81 8.22
CA SER A 223 -7.35 -2.04 8.37
C SER A 223 -7.71 -1.27 7.09
N LEU A 224 -6.72 -0.64 6.45
CA LEU A 224 -6.94 0.09 5.19
C LEU A 224 -7.31 -0.86 4.05
N LEU A 225 -6.70 -2.03 3.93
CA LEU A 225 -7.06 -3.06 2.95
C LEU A 225 -8.52 -3.50 3.09
N ARG A 226 -8.98 -3.72 4.33
CA ARG A 226 -10.41 -4.02 4.59
C ARG A 226 -11.31 -2.86 4.17
N THR A 227 -10.90 -1.63 4.41
CA THR A 227 -11.67 -0.45 4.00
C THR A 227 -11.75 -0.35 2.48
N ILE A 228 -10.66 -0.60 1.75
CA ILE A 228 -10.64 -0.63 0.27
C ILE A 228 -11.63 -1.69 -0.24
N THR A 229 -11.60 -2.89 0.32
CA THR A 229 -12.54 -3.97 -0.04
C THR A 229 -14.00 -3.53 0.18
N ASN A 230 -14.32 -2.97 1.34
CA ASN A 230 -15.66 -2.50 1.65
C ASN A 230 -16.15 -1.39 0.70
N VAL A 231 -15.27 -0.45 0.35
CA VAL A 231 -15.59 0.63 -0.61
C VAL A 231 -15.86 0.05 -2.00
N ARG A 232 -15.03 -0.89 -2.45
CA ARG A 232 -15.21 -1.56 -3.74
C ARG A 232 -16.52 -2.34 -3.82
N ASP A 233 -16.87 -3.06 -2.75
CA ASP A 233 -18.13 -3.82 -2.69
C ASP A 233 -19.34 -2.89 -2.65
N SER A 234 -19.27 -1.80 -1.89
CA SER A 234 -20.31 -0.76 -1.87
C SER A 234 -20.48 -0.10 -3.25
N TYR A 235 -19.38 0.18 -3.96
CA TYR A 235 -19.43 0.72 -5.32
C TYR A 235 -20.13 -0.25 -6.29
N ARG A 236 -19.80 -1.55 -6.21
CA ARG A 236 -20.49 -2.59 -7.01
C ARG A 236 -22.00 -2.59 -6.76
N ALA A 237 -22.41 -2.57 -5.50
CA ALA A 237 -23.84 -2.53 -5.14
C ALA A 237 -24.56 -1.29 -5.69
N VAL A 238 -23.90 -0.12 -5.68
CA VAL A 238 -24.42 1.11 -6.29
C VAL A 238 -24.55 0.97 -7.82
N MET A 239 -23.54 0.39 -8.47
CA MET A 239 -23.58 0.16 -9.93
C MET A 239 -24.68 -0.82 -10.32
N ASP A 240 -24.85 -1.93 -9.57
CA ASP A 240 -25.90 -2.90 -9.79
C ASP A 240 -27.29 -2.26 -9.63
N THR A 241 -27.46 -1.41 -8.64
CA THR A 241 -28.71 -0.66 -8.44
C THR A 241 -28.99 0.26 -9.63
N ARG A 242 -28.01 1.02 -10.10
CA ARG A 242 -28.15 1.89 -11.28
C ARG A 242 -28.46 1.10 -12.55
N LEU A 243 -27.79 -0.04 -12.74
CA LEU A 243 -28.08 -0.93 -13.86
C LEU A 243 -29.51 -1.42 -13.83
N ASN A 244 -29.99 -1.89 -12.67
CA ASN A 244 -31.36 -2.34 -12.49
C ASN A 244 -32.38 -1.22 -12.72
N GLU A 245 -32.12 0.01 -12.28
CA GLU A 245 -32.96 1.18 -12.57
C GLU A 245 -33.03 1.47 -14.08
N THR A 246 -31.89 1.39 -14.77
CA THR A 246 -31.82 1.60 -16.22
C THR A 246 -32.59 0.52 -16.99
N ILE A 247 -32.40 -0.76 -16.62
CA ILE A 247 -33.14 -1.90 -17.23
C ILE A 247 -34.64 -1.73 -16.99
N ARG A 248 -35.05 -1.37 -15.77
CA ARG A 248 -36.43 -1.13 -15.43
C ARG A 248 -37.03 -0.02 -16.30
N LEU A 249 -36.36 1.12 -16.43
CA LEU A 249 -36.80 2.22 -17.28
C LEU A 249 -36.98 1.77 -18.73
N LEU A 250 -35.98 1.07 -19.27
CA LEU A 250 -36.02 0.53 -20.63
C LEU A 250 -37.22 -0.44 -20.81
N THR A 251 -37.43 -1.32 -19.86
CA THR A 251 -38.56 -2.28 -19.87
C THR A 251 -39.88 -1.55 -19.87
N VAL A 252 -40.07 -0.53 -19.02
CA VAL A 252 -41.31 0.27 -18.97
C VAL A 252 -41.56 0.97 -20.30
N ILE A 253 -40.54 1.58 -20.89
CA ILE A 253 -40.67 2.24 -22.22
C ILE A 253 -41.05 1.20 -23.28
N THR A 254 -40.40 0.06 -23.33
CA THR A 254 -40.65 -1.00 -24.31
C THR A 254 -42.08 -1.50 -24.20
N VAL A 255 -42.52 -1.83 -22.97
CA VAL A 255 -43.92 -2.30 -22.77
C VAL A 255 -44.93 -1.22 -23.12
N ALA A 256 -44.70 0.04 -22.76
CA ALA A 256 -45.60 1.14 -23.09
C ALA A 256 -45.69 1.35 -24.61
N LEU A 257 -44.61 1.20 -25.41
CA LEU A 257 -44.62 1.29 -26.85
C LEU A 257 -45.24 0.07 -27.53
N THR A 258 -45.21 -1.10 -26.91
CA THR A 258 -45.78 -2.32 -27.49
C THR A 258 -47.30 -2.23 -27.63
N ILE A 259 -48.02 -1.52 -26.74
CA ILE A 259 -49.49 -1.38 -26.82
C ILE A 259 -49.93 -0.64 -28.06
N PRO A 260 -49.48 0.60 -28.37
CA PRO A 260 -49.84 1.28 -29.60
C PRO A 260 -49.44 0.48 -30.83
N THR A 261 -48.28 -0.17 -30.84
CA THR A 261 -47.79 -0.98 -31.96
C THR A 261 -48.71 -2.19 -32.22
N MET A 262 -49.10 -2.89 -31.15
CA MET A 262 -50.02 -4.03 -31.24
C MET A 262 -51.43 -3.60 -31.79
N ILE A 263 -51.95 -2.49 -31.26
CA ILE A 263 -53.25 -1.96 -31.71
C ILE A 263 -53.18 -1.53 -33.19
N ALA A 264 -52.13 -0.77 -33.57
CA ALA A 264 -51.93 -0.34 -34.96
C ALA A 264 -51.74 -1.55 -35.90
N GLY A 265 -51.03 -2.59 -35.47
CA GLY A 265 -50.89 -3.84 -36.21
C GLY A 265 -52.21 -4.59 -36.42
N LEU A 266 -53.08 -4.67 -35.42
CA LEU A 266 -54.41 -5.30 -35.54
C LEU A 266 -55.31 -4.53 -36.52
N PHE A 267 -55.30 -3.18 -36.44
CA PHE A 267 -56.09 -2.36 -37.37
C PHE A 267 -55.47 -2.20 -38.75
N GLY A 268 -54.21 -2.56 -38.94
CA GLY A 268 -53.50 -2.60 -40.23
C GLY A 268 -53.70 -3.92 -40.99
N MET A 269 -54.43 -4.87 -40.45
CA MET A 269 -54.73 -6.16 -41.14
C MET A 269 -55.77 -5.98 -42.23
N ASN A 270 -55.63 -6.72 -43.35
CA ASN A 270 -56.61 -6.75 -44.48
C ASN A 270 -57.81 -7.63 -44.16
N VAL A 271 -58.41 -7.50 -42.97
CA VAL A 271 -59.61 -8.18 -42.54
C VAL A 271 -60.67 -7.17 -42.07
N PRO A 272 -61.98 -7.47 -42.16
CA PRO A 272 -63.01 -6.56 -41.67
C PRO A 272 -62.88 -6.35 -40.17
N VAL A 273 -62.52 -5.14 -39.75
CA VAL A 273 -62.41 -4.76 -38.31
C VAL A 273 -63.64 -3.92 -37.94
N PRO A 274 -64.11 -4.06 -36.65
CA PRO A 274 -65.24 -3.25 -36.19
C PRO A 274 -64.95 -1.75 -36.28
N GLY A 275 -65.93 -0.98 -36.84
CA GLY A 275 -65.84 0.48 -36.89
C GLY A 275 -65.09 1.08 -38.09
N VAL A 276 -64.70 0.30 -39.07
CA VAL A 276 -64.00 0.77 -40.30
C VAL A 276 -64.74 1.91 -41.05
N ASN A 277 -66.04 2.00 -40.95
CA ASN A 277 -66.85 3.03 -41.63
C ASN A 277 -67.01 4.33 -40.80
N ASP A 278 -66.43 4.41 -39.60
CA ASP A 278 -66.48 5.60 -38.74
C ASP A 278 -65.29 6.55 -39.10
N PRO A 279 -65.53 7.75 -39.63
CA PRO A 279 -64.47 8.69 -40.03
C PRO A 279 -63.63 9.14 -38.81
N LEU A 280 -64.11 9.00 -37.60
CA LEU A 280 -63.36 9.36 -36.38
C LEU A 280 -62.59 8.17 -35.78
N MET A 281 -62.71 6.99 -36.36
CA MET A 281 -62.13 5.75 -35.78
C MET A 281 -60.59 5.84 -35.62
N PHE A 282 -59.90 6.43 -36.58
CA PHE A 282 -58.46 6.67 -36.49
C PHE A 282 -58.09 7.45 -35.19
N TRP A 283 -58.77 8.57 -34.97
CA TRP A 283 -58.46 9.38 -33.77
C TRP A 283 -58.84 8.70 -32.47
N LYS A 284 -59.94 7.95 -32.44
CA LYS A 284 -60.37 7.16 -31.24
C LYS A 284 -59.29 6.12 -30.89
N ILE A 285 -58.83 5.35 -31.86
CA ILE A 285 -57.78 4.34 -31.66
C ILE A 285 -56.48 4.96 -31.21
N THR A 286 -56.06 6.04 -31.82
CA THR A 286 -54.81 6.74 -31.46
C THR A 286 -54.86 7.28 -30.03
N VAL A 287 -55.95 7.94 -29.64
CA VAL A 287 -56.11 8.46 -28.25
C VAL A 287 -56.16 7.33 -27.26
N VAL A 288 -56.93 6.29 -27.48
CA VAL A 288 -57.01 5.12 -26.58
C VAL A 288 -55.64 4.45 -26.42
N SER A 289 -54.90 4.27 -27.52
CA SER A 289 -53.57 3.66 -27.49
C SER A 289 -52.58 4.49 -26.69
N ILE A 290 -52.55 5.82 -26.85
CA ILE A 290 -51.69 6.70 -26.10
C ILE A 290 -52.07 6.74 -24.60
N VAL A 291 -53.35 6.84 -24.31
CA VAL A 291 -53.84 6.83 -22.90
C VAL A 291 -53.47 5.50 -22.20
N ALA A 292 -53.64 4.38 -22.89
CA ALA A 292 -53.28 3.06 -22.36
C ALA A 292 -51.77 2.95 -22.13
N ALA A 293 -50.96 3.39 -23.05
CA ALA A 293 -49.51 3.41 -22.93
C ALA A 293 -49.03 4.31 -21.76
N CYS A 294 -49.60 5.52 -21.64
CA CYS A 294 -49.27 6.46 -20.56
C CYS A 294 -49.75 5.92 -19.19
N ALA A 295 -50.96 5.34 -19.12
CA ALA A 295 -51.46 4.75 -17.89
C ALA A 295 -50.60 3.57 -17.39
N LEU A 296 -50.19 2.69 -18.30
CA LEU A 296 -49.31 1.56 -17.99
C LEU A 296 -47.89 2.03 -17.60
N GLY A 297 -47.30 2.93 -18.34
CA GLY A 297 -46.01 3.55 -18.02
C GLY A 297 -46.03 4.22 -16.64
N GLY A 298 -47.06 5.05 -16.38
CA GLY A 298 -47.24 5.72 -15.11
C GLY A 298 -47.44 4.75 -13.92
N PHE A 299 -48.21 3.65 -14.13
CA PHE A 299 -48.37 2.61 -13.12
C PHE A 299 -47.05 1.95 -12.72
N PHE A 300 -46.24 1.54 -13.70
CA PHE A 300 -44.96 0.90 -13.42
C PHE A 300 -43.91 1.86 -12.83
N LEU A 301 -43.92 3.15 -13.21
CA LEU A 301 -43.04 4.17 -12.63
C LEU A 301 -43.48 4.55 -11.20
N ARG A 302 -44.76 4.54 -10.87
CA ARG A 302 -45.27 4.90 -9.55
C ARG A 302 -45.07 3.79 -8.50
N LYS A 303 -44.93 2.55 -8.92
CA LYS A 303 -44.72 1.39 -8.03
C LYS A 303 -43.22 1.34 -7.62
N ARG A 304 -42.79 2.32 -6.81
CA ARG A 304 -41.44 2.45 -6.23
C ARG A 304 -41.36 1.64 -4.94
#